data_913b119099d289adb39bad74b7215c4a
#
_entry.id   913b119099d289adb39bad74b7215c4a
#
_cell.length_a   1.000
_cell.length_b   1.000
_cell.length_c   1.000
_cell.angle_alpha   90.00
_cell.angle_beta   90.00
_cell.angle_gamma   90.00
#
_symmetry.space_group_name_H-M   'P 1'
#
loop_
_entity.id
_entity.type
_entity.pdbx_description
1 polymer ?
#
loop_
_entity_poly.entity_id
_entity_poly.type
_entity_poly.pdbx_seq_one_letter_code
_entity_poly.pdbx_strand_id
1 'polypeptide(L)'
;DNLPQIRADLSNPDVEMMAHVFDAPVVVNSGLIQGSLRYAAASYDVPVIVYEAGEALRFNEMAIRAGVKGVLAVMRHIGMLATTRHKKRQHEPFVARSSVWVRAPESGIFRMLVPMGASVNKGDLLGMVAAPYGKGDSETEVLASSSGIVIGRTNIPLVNEGEALFHIARFNKPDEVADS
;
A
#
# COMPACT_ATOMS: atom_id res chain seq x y z
N ASP A 1 -5.64 2.45 7.75
CA ASP A 1 -5.56 3.54 6.77
C ASP A 1 -4.57 3.18 5.67
N ASN A 2 -4.93 3.47 4.42
CA ASN A 2 -4.11 3.13 3.25
C ASN A 2 -3.79 4.37 2.42
N LEU A 3 -2.54 4.47 1.98
CA LEU A 3 -2.15 5.36 0.90
C LEU A 3 -2.87 4.94 -0.39
N PRO A 4 -3.34 5.87 -1.22
CA PRO A 4 -3.86 5.53 -2.54
C PRO A 4 -2.88 4.66 -3.32
N GLN A 5 -3.27 3.41 -3.61
CA GLN A 5 -2.43 2.41 -4.27
C GLN A 5 -3.24 1.50 -5.19
N ILE A 6 -2.60 0.96 -6.19
CA ILE A 6 -3.17 -0.08 -7.05
C ILE A 6 -2.50 -1.42 -6.74
N ARG A 7 -3.31 -2.47 -6.56
CA ARG A 7 -2.83 -3.86 -6.59
C ARG A 7 -3.18 -4.47 -7.93
N ALA A 8 -2.18 -5.01 -8.61
CA ALA A 8 -2.29 -5.52 -9.96
C ALA A 8 -1.37 -6.72 -10.17
N ASP A 9 -1.77 -7.65 -11.01
CA ASP A 9 -0.88 -8.69 -11.54
C ASP A 9 -0.17 -8.13 -12.78
N LEU A 10 1.04 -7.63 -12.59
CA LEU A 10 1.82 -6.98 -13.64
C LEU A 10 2.42 -7.98 -14.66
N SER A 11 2.14 -9.28 -14.52
CA SER A 11 2.47 -10.26 -15.57
C SER A 11 1.52 -10.19 -16.77
N ASN A 12 0.32 -9.60 -16.58
CA ASN A 12 -0.65 -9.36 -17.64
C ASN A 12 -0.48 -7.92 -18.18
N PRO A 13 -0.14 -7.75 -19.48
CA PRO A 13 0.13 -6.42 -20.05
C PRO A 13 -1.04 -5.43 -19.97
N ASP A 14 -2.29 -5.92 -20.11
CA ASP A 14 -3.47 -5.07 -20.03
C ASP A 14 -3.71 -4.56 -18.61
N VAL A 15 -3.50 -5.43 -17.60
CA VAL A 15 -3.59 -5.09 -16.19
C VAL A 15 -2.46 -4.12 -15.80
N GLU A 16 -1.25 -4.35 -16.28
CA GLU A 16 -0.10 -3.45 -16.08
C GLU A 16 -0.41 -2.05 -16.64
N MET A 17 -0.89 -2.00 -17.89
CA MET A 17 -1.25 -0.74 -18.54
C MET A 17 -2.36 0.00 -17.77
N MET A 18 -3.42 -0.70 -17.35
CA MET A 18 -4.50 -0.11 -16.55
C MET A 18 -3.97 0.43 -15.22
N ALA A 19 -3.08 -0.30 -14.53
CA ALA A 19 -2.47 0.12 -13.28
C ALA A 19 -1.66 1.41 -13.45
N HIS A 20 -0.87 1.50 -14.53
CA HIS A 20 -0.11 2.71 -14.85
C HIS A 20 -1.04 3.88 -15.22
N VAL A 21 -2.06 3.66 -16.04
CA VAL A 21 -2.99 4.72 -16.46
C VAL A 21 -3.81 5.27 -15.31
N PHE A 22 -4.12 4.44 -14.30
CA PHE A 22 -4.86 4.87 -13.10
C PHE A 22 -4.16 6.02 -12.37
N ASP A 23 -2.83 6.09 -12.41
CA ASP A 23 -2.02 7.19 -11.88
C ASP A 23 -2.09 7.30 -10.33
N ALA A 24 -2.15 6.17 -9.62
CA ALA A 24 -1.92 6.13 -8.18
C ALA A 24 -0.43 6.29 -7.85
N PRO A 25 -0.08 6.86 -6.68
CA PRO A 25 1.34 7.05 -6.31
C PRO A 25 2.12 5.74 -6.17
N VAL A 26 1.45 4.64 -5.82
CA VAL A 26 2.06 3.33 -5.66
C VAL A 26 1.27 2.27 -6.43
N VAL A 27 2.00 1.43 -7.16
CA VAL A 27 1.50 0.19 -7.77
C VAL A 27 2.20 -0.98 -7.09
N VAL A 28 1.43 -1.87 -6.48
CA VAL A 28 1.95 -3.09 -5.84
C VAL A 28 1.71 -4.27 -6.78
N ASN A 29 2.79 -4.89 -7.25
CA ASN A 29 2.69 -6.15 -7.98
C ASN A 29 2.17 -7.24 -7.05
N SER A 30 1.03 -7.80 -7.38
CA SER A 30 0.34 -8.78 -6.56
C SER A 30 -0.29 -9.84 -7.46
N GLY A 31 0.28 -11.03 -7.49
CA GLY A 31 -0.23 -12.16 -8.25
C GLY A 31 -1.68 -12.53 -7.89
N LEU A 32 -2.26 -13.38 -8.69
CA LEU A 32 -3.63 -13.86 -8.51
C LEU A 32 -3.69 -14.88 -7.36
N ILE A 33 -4.59 -14.67 -6.43
CA ILE A 33 -4.84 -15.58 -5.30
C ILE A 33 -6.08 -16.41 -5.62
N GLN A 34 -5.98 -17.72 -5.58
CA GLN A 34 -7.11 -18.64 -5.80
C GLN A 34 -8.28 -18.28 -4.87
N GLY A 35 -9.50 -18.26 -5.41
CA GLY A 35 -10.70 -17.87 -4.68
C GLY A 35 -10.94 -16.36 -4.55
N SER A 36 -10.03 -15.51 -5.05
CA SER A 36 -10.24 -14.06 -5.12
C SER A 36 -11.08 -13.64 -6.33
N LEU A 37 -11.72 -12.47 -6.25
CA LEU A 37 -12.44 -11.90 -7.40
C LEU A 37 -11.53 -11.71 -8.62
N ARG A 38 -10.28 -11.26 -8.43
CA ARG A 38 -9.30 -11.12 -9.53
C ARG A 38 -9.00 -12.45 -10.20
N TYR A 39 -8.86 -13.53 -9.40
CA TYR A 39 -8.65 -14.87 -9.93
C TYR A 39 -9.86 -15.36 -10.75
N ALA A 40 -11.07 -15.15 -10.23
CA ALA A 40 -12.29 -15.52 -10.95
C ALA A 40 -12.45 -14.73 -12.27
N ALA A 41 -12.20 -13.41 -12.24
CA ALA A 41 -12.28 -12.58 -13.45
C ALA A 41 -11.23 -12.98 -14.50
N ALA A 42 -10.02 -13.33 -14.09
CA ALA A 42 -8.97 -13.79 -15.00
C ALA A 42 -9.34 -15.07 -15.74
N SER A 43 -10.17 -15.96 -15.16
CA SER A 43 -10.66 -17.17 -15.84
C SER A 43 -11.65 -16.85 -16.99
N TYR A 44 -12.13 -15.61 -17.08
CA TYR A 44 -12.96 -15.09 -18.16
C TYR A 44 -12.24 -14.05 -19.03
N ASP A 45 -10.90 -14.00 -18.95
CA ASP A 45 -10.07 -13.02 -19.66
C ASP A 45 -10.44 -11.55 -19.38
N VAL A 46 -10.97 -11.27 -18.17
CA VAL A 46 -11.31 -9.91 -17.73
C VAL A 46 -10.16 -9.32 -16.91
N PRO A 47 -9.46 -8.28 -17.42
CA PRO A 47 -8.40 -7.62 -16.68
C PRO A 47 -8.97 -6.85 -15.49
N VAL A 48 -8.35 -7.00 -14.30
CA VAL A 48 -8.80 -6.38 -13.04
C VAL A 48 -7.64 -5.76 -12.29
N ILE A 49 -7.81 -4.51 -11.90
CA ILE A 49 -6.98 -3.83 -10.90
C ILE A 49 -7.79 -3.56 -9.64
N VAL A 50 -7.12 -3.47 -8.49
CA VAL A 50 -7.77 -3.13 -7.21
C VAL A 50 -7.21 -1.81 -6.72
N TYR A 51 -8.09 -0.85 -6.48
CA TYR A 51 -7.75 0.41 -5.84
C TYR A 51 -8.01 0.31 -4.34
N GLU A 52 -6.96 0.55 -3.54
CA GLU A 52 -7.04 0.62 -2.09
C GLU A 52 -6.63 2.02 -1.62
N ALA A 53 -7.44 2.65 -0.77
CA ALA A 53 -7.13 3.99 -0.23
C ALA A 53 -8.00 4.33 0.98
N GLY A 54 -7.47 5.18 1.87
CA GLY A 54 -8.19 5.66 3.05
C GLY A 54 -8.43 4.57 4.09
N GLU A 55 -9.42 4.80 4.95
CA GLU A 55 -9.81 3.85 6.00
C GLU A 55 -11.32 3.66 6.05
N ALA A 56 -11.76 2.59 6.71
CA ALA A 56 -13.17 2.29 6.91
C ALA A 56 -13.86 3.38 7.75
N LEU A 57 -15.17 3.55 7.53
CA LEU A 57 -16.07 4.42 8.30
C LEU A 57 -15.77 5.94 8.20
N ARG A 58 -14.90 6.37 7.28
CA ARG A 58 -14.56 7.78 7.05
C ARG A 58 -14.46 8.11 5.58
N PHE A 59 -14.90 9.30 5.21
CA PHE A 59 -14.59 9.85 3.89
C PHE A 59 -13.19 10.49 3.91
N ASN A 60 -12.39 10.15 2.90
CA ASN A 60 -11.09 10.75 2.65
C ASN A 60 -11.12 11.39 1.26
N GLU A 61 -11.20 12.72 1.21
CA GLU A 61 -11.33 13.47 -0.03
C GLU A 61 -10.17 13.24 -1.02
N MET A 62 -8.95 13.06 -0.52
CA MET A 62 -7.80 12.76 -1.36
C MET A 62 -7.96 11.38 -2.01
N ALA A 63 -8.35 10.37 -1.24
CA ALA A 63 -8.61 9.02 -1.74
C ALA A 63 -9.76 9.01 -2.77
N ILE A 64 -10.86 9.73 -2.47
CA ILE A 64 -12.02 9.83 -3.39
C ILE A 64 -11.59 10.47 -4.72
N ARG A 65 -10.90 11.61 -4.69
CA ARG A 65 -10.46 12.31 -5.89
C ARG A 65 -9.46 11.50 -6.71
N ALA A 66 -8.53 10.82 -6.06
CA ALA A 66 -7.58 9.93 -6.72
C ALA A 66 -8.31 8.75 -7.40
N GLY A 67 -9.26 8.13 -6.70
CA GLY A 67 -10.07 7.04 -7.23
C GLY A 67 -10.90 7.46 -8.45
N VAL A 68 -11.67 8.55 -8.35
CA VAL A 68 -12.48 9.06 -9.47
C VAL A 68 -11.60 9.42 -10.67
N LYS A 69 -10.48 10.14 -10.44
CA LYS A 69 -9.53 10.49 -11.51
C LYS A 69 -8.98 9.23 -12.19
N GLY A 70 -8.59 8.23 -11.41
CA GLY A 70 -8.01 6.99 -11.91
C GLY A 70 -9.01 6.17 -12.72
N VAL A 71 -10.24 5.99 -12.22
CA VAL A 71 -11.31 5.29 -12.96
C VAL A 71 -11.56 5.97 -14.30
N LEU A 72 -11.74 7.30 -14.32
CA LEU A 72 -11.97 8.05 -15.57
C LEU A 72 -10.77 7.94 -16.54
N ALA A 73 -9.54 7.85 -16.02
CA ALA A 73 -8.36 7.66 -16.86
C ALA A 73 -8.35 6.27 -17.52
N VAL A 74 -8.66 5.22 -16.76
CA VAL A 74 -8.80 3.86 -17.30
C VAL A 74 -9.92 3.80 -18.33
N MET A 75 -11.11 4.37 -18.04
CA MET A 75 -12.24 4.40 -19.00
C MET A 75 -11.87 5.08 -20.32
N ARG A 76 -11.06 6.14 -20.29
CA ARG A 76 -10.54 6.79 -21.51
C ARG A 76 -9.55 5.90 -22.25
N HIS A 77 -8.68 5.23 -21.49
CA HIS A 77 -7.67 4.34 -22.07
C HIS A 77 -8.29 3.17 -22.83
N ILE A 78 -9.33 2.56 -22.26
CA ILE A 78 -10.04 1.44 -22.91
C ILE A 78 -11.12 1.89 -23.91
N GLY A 79 -11.20 3.19 -24.25
CA GLY A 79 -12.10 3.72 -25.29
C GLY A 79 -13.55 3.94 -24.87
N MET A 80 -13.89 3.80 -23.56
CA MET A 80 -15.26 4.07 -23.07
C MET A 80 -15.58 5.56 -23.02
N LEU A 81 -14.58 6.42 -22.90
CA LEU A 81 -14.72 7.88 -22.88
C LEU A 81 -13.79 8.52 -23.90
N ALA A 82 -14.21 9.69 -24.41
CA ALA A 82 -13.37 10.48 -25.29
C ALA A 82 -12.04 10.87 -24.61
N THR A 83 -10.95 10.83 -25.40
CA THR A 83 -9.63 11.27 -24.94
C THR A 83 -9.64 12.77 -24.64
N THR A 84 -9.04 13.16 -23.51
CA THR A 84 -8.78 14.56 -23.17
C THR A 84 -7.30 14.85 -23.34
N ARG A 85 -6.94 16.13 -23.58
CA ARG A 85 -5.53 16.53 -23.54
C ARG A 85 -5.00 16.24 -22.13
N HIS A 86 -4.22 15.17 -21.97
CA HIS A 86 -3.58 14.87 -20.70
C HIS A 86 -2.50 15.90 -20.37
N LYS A 87 -2.54 16.47 -19.18
CA LYS A 87 -1.35 17.07 -18.61
C LYS A 87 -0.33 15.96 -18.43
N LYS A 88 0.91 16.18 -18.91
CA LYS A 88 2.03 15.24 -18.74
C LYS A 88 2.10 14.84 -17.25
N ARG A 89 2.24 13.55 -16.97
CA ARG A 89 2.49 13.07 -15.60
C ARG A 89 3.64 13.84 -15.00
N GLN A 90 3.50 14.27 -13.76
CA GLN A 90 4.59 14.94 -13.04
C GLN A 90 5.57 13.93 -12.43
N HIS A 91 5.08 12.74 -12.09
CA HIS A 91 5.88 11.68 -11.48
C HIS A 91 5.42 10.31 -12.00
N GLU A 92 6.37 9.40 -12.16
CA GLU A 92 6.06 7.99 -12.40
C GLU A 92 5.59 7.35 -11.09
N PRO A 93 4.61 6.42 -11.12
CA PRO A 93 4.20 5.69 -9.93
C PRO A 93 5.36 4.84 -9.41
N PHE A 94 5.48 4.75 -8.11
CA PHE A 94 6.38 3.79 -7.51
C PHE A 94 5.83 2.37 -7.71
N VAL A 95 6.57 1.51 -8.42
CA VAL A 95 6.20 0.12 -8.65
C VAL A 95 6.90 -0.76 -7.63
N ALA A 96 6.15 -1.25 -6.63
CA ALA A 96 6.63 -2.20 -5.65
C ALA A 96 6.44 -3.63 -6.14
N ARG A 97 7.47 -4.45 -6.08
CA ARG A 97 7.41 -5.88 -6.44
C ARG A 97 6.91 -6.78 -5.30
N SER A 98 6.94 -6.28 -4.09
CA SER A 98 6.48 -6.98 -2.89
C SER A 98 6.12 -6.00 -1.78
N SER A 99 5.48 -6.49 -0.74
CA SER A 99 5.19 -5.72 0.46
C SER A 99 5.33 -6.58 1.72
N VAL A 100 5.48 -5.95 2.88
CA VAL A 100 5.61 -6.63 4.15
C VAL A 100 4.82 -5.89 5.23
N TRP A 101 4.25 -6.66 6.15
CA TRP A 101 3.61 -6.13 7.35
C TRP A 101 4.61 -6.07 8.50
N VAL A 102 4.71 -4.91 9.14
CA VAL A 102 5.36 -4.74 10.44
C VAL A 102 4.28 -4.92 11.50
N ARG A 103 4.55 -5.81 12.46
CA ARG A 103 3.57 -6.21 13.48
C ARG A 103 3.99 -5.73 14.85
N ALA A 104 2.99 -5.61 15.76
CA ALA A 104 3.23 -5.26 17.16
C ALA A 104 4.11 -6.31 17.84
N PRO A 105 5.23 -5.90 18.44
CA PRO A 105 6.12 -6.82 19.18
C PRO A 105 5.52 -7.30 20.50
N GLU A 106 4.56 -6.53 21.04
CA GLU A 106 3.84 -6.82 22.27
C GLU A 106 2.48 -6.11 22.28
N SER A 107 1.61 -6.47 23.23
CA SER A 107 0.33 -5.78 23.45
C SER A 107 0.55 -4.49 24.25
N GLY A 108 -0.12 -3.40 23.85
CA GLY A 108 0.03 -2.14 24.56
C GLY A 108 -0.60 -0.94 23.84
N ILE A 109 -0.15 0.25 24.23
CA ILE A 109 -0.51 1.51 23.58
C ILE A 109 0.56 1.85 22.54
N PHE A 110 0.15 1.83 21.29
CA PHE A 110 1.01 2.13 20.15
C PHE A 110 1.03 3.63 19.84
N ARG A 111 2.23 4.20 19.76
CA ARG A 111 2.48 5.57 19.34
C ARG A 111 3.28 5.56 18.03
N MET A 112 2.62 5.90 16.92
CA MET A 112 3.27 5.98 15.62
C MET A 112 4.13 7.25 15.51
N LEU A 113 5.28 7.15 14.83
CA LEU A 113 6.22 8.25 14.61
C LEU A 113 6.41 8.58 13.13
N VAL A 114 5.99 7.68 12.23
CA VAL A 114 6.22 7.81 10.79
C VAL A 114 4.90 8.05 10.07
N PRO A 115 4.80 9.07 9.19
CA PRO A 115 3.60 9.34 8.42
C PRO A 115 3.38 8.33 7.29
N MET A 116 2.14 8.27 6.80
CA MET A 116 1.78 7.57 5.57
C MET A 116 2.54 8.15 4.38
N GLY A 117 3.03 7.28 3.48
CA GLY A 117 3.81 7.68 2.31
C GLY A 117 5.29 7.98 2.57
N ALA A 118 5.75 7.87 3.83
CA ALA A 118 7.17 8.04 4.14
C ALA A 118 8.02 6.94 3.51
N SER A 119 9.20 7.34 3.01
CA SER A 119 10.27 6.41 2.66
C SER A 119 11.05 6.05 3.91
N VAL A 120 11.26 4.76 4.14
CA VAL A 120 11.96 4.22 5.31
C VAL A 120 13.03 3.22 4.89
N ASN A 121 14.09 3.12 5.69
CA ASN A 121 15.12 2.10 5.55
C ASN A 121 14.89 0.97 6.57
N LYS A 122 15.39 -0.22 6.27
CA LYS A 122 15.40 -1.31 7.24
C LYS A 122 16.09 -0.87 8.54
N GLY A 123 15.42 -1.06 9.68
CA GLY A 123 15.90 -0.65 10.99
C GLY A 123 15.45 0.75 11.44
N ASP A 124 14.82 1.55 10.58
CA ASP A 124 14.28 2.84 10.98
C ASP A 124 13.17 2.68 12.02
N LEU A 125 13.13 3.58 13.01
CA LEU A 125 12.11 3.61 14.04
C LEU A 125 10.78 4.11 13.49
N LEU A 126 9.76 3.24 13.52
CA LEU A 126 8.41 3.52 13.02
C LEU A 126 7.45 3.98 14.11
N GLY A 127 7.66 3.52 15.34
CA GLY A 127 6.81 3.81 16.48
C GLY A 127 7.27 3.12 17.75
N MET A 128 6.50 3.29 18.81
CA MET A 128 6.76 2.72 20.14
C MET A 128 5.49 2.04 20.65
N VAL A 129 5.62 0.91 21.33
CA VAL A 129 4.53 0.28 22.08
C VAL A 129 4.88 0.37 23.57
N ALA A 130 3.95 0.84 24.39
CA ALA A 130 4.10 0.94 25.82
C ALA A 130 3.03 0.14 26.56
N ALA A 131 3.39 -0.59 27.60
CA ALA A 131 2.44 -1.27 28.46
C ALA A 131 1.67 -0.23 29.31
N PRO A 132 0.31 -0.19 29.27
CA PRO A 132 -0.48 0.85 29.95
C PRO A 132 -0.39 0.79 31.48
N TYR A 133 0.00 -0.35 32.02
CA TYR A 133 0.12 -0.60 33.48
C TYR A 133 1.50 -1.18 33.85
N GLY A 134 2.50 -1.03 32.99
CA GLY A 134 3.86 -1.55 33.22
C GLY A 134 4.55 -0.85 34.40
N LYS A 135 5.35 -1.61 35.13
CA LYS A 135 6.27 -1.03 36.11
C LYS A 135 7.51 -0.51 35.39
N GLY A 136 7.56 0.81 35.18
CA GLY A 136 8.70 1.48 34.56
C GLY A 136 8.42 2.03 33.16
N ASP A 137 9.32 2.89 32.69
CA ASP A 137 9.26 3.58 31.38
C ASP A 137 9.72 2.68 30.21
N SER A 138 9.33 1.40 30.20
CA SER A 138 9.72 0.49 29.11
C SER A 138 8.78 0.67 27.92
N GLU A 139 9.26 1.40 26.93
CA GLU A 139 8.66 1.43 25.58
C GLU A 139 9.44 0.46 24.69
N THR A 140 8.72 -0.36 23.92
CA THR A 140 9.31 -1.27 22.95
C THR A 140 9.29 -0.65 21.57
N GLU A 141 10.45 -0.62 20.91
CA GLU A 141 10.61 -0.05 19.57
C GLU A 141 9.93 -0.92 18.51
N VAL A 142 9.25 -0.27 17.58
CA VAL A 142 8.73 -0.86 16.36
C VAL A 142 9.60 -0.42 15.19
N LEU A 143 10.41 -1.32 14.67
CA LEU A 143 11.38 -1.02 13.63
C LEU A 143 10.91 -1.49 12.25
N ALA A 144 11.32 -0.79 11.20
CA ALA A 144 11.08 -1.20 9.82
C ALA A 144 11.82 -2.52 9.52
N SER A 145 11.07 -3.54 9.11
CA SER A 145 11.63 -4.85 8.74
C SER A 145 12.31 -4.85 7.37
N SER A 146 12.03 -3.85 6.54
CA SER A 146 12.65 -3.66 5.21
C SER A 146 12.60 -2.20 4.78
N SER A 147 13.45 -1.83 3.82
CA SER A 147 13.39 -0.53 3.15
C SER A 147 12.20 -0.47 2.18
N GLY A 148 11.57 0.71 2.06
CA GLY A 148 10.41 0.90 1.19
C GLY A 148 9.59 2.15 1.51
N ILE A 149 8.34 2.14 1.04
CA ILE A 149 7.37 3.21 1.30
C ILE A 149 6.25 2.67 2.21
N VAL A 150 5.88 3.43 3.23
CA VAL A 150 4.74 3.12 4.11
C VAL A 150 3.44 3.33 3.34
N ILE A 151 2.76 2.24 3.00
CA ILE A 151 1.52 2.23 2.20
C ILE A 151 0.26 1.93 3.02
N GLY A 152 0.43 1.51 4.27
CA GLY A 152 -0.67 1.25 5.18
C GLY A 152 -0.23 1.39 6.63
N ARG A 153 -1.17 1.72 7.52
CA ARG A 153 -0.94 1.78 8.97
C ARG A 153 -2.23 1.63 9.75
N THR A 154 -2.13 1.15 10.99
CA THR A 154 -3.23 1.27 11.94
C THR A 154 -3.30 2.69 12.50
N ASN A 155 -4.53 3.18 12.73
CA ASN A 155 -4.78 4.43 13.47
C ASN A 155 -5.32 4.13 14.89
N ILE A 156 -5.50 2.86 15.25
CA ILE A 156 -5.99 2.43 16.57
C ILE A 156 -4.79 2.34 17.51
N PRO A 157 -4.78 3.10 18.61
CA PRO A 157 -3.63 3.11 19.52
C PRO A 157 -3.54 1.86 20.40
N LEU A 158 -4.65 1.20 20.74
CA LEU A 158 -4.63 -0.05 21.48
C LEU A 158 -4.36 -1.21 20.52
N VAL A 159 -3.27 -1.94 20.76
CA VAL A 159 -2.84 -3.05 19.90
C VAL A 159 -2.53 -4.30 20.71
N ASN A 160 -2.73 -5.45 20.09
CA ASN A 160 -2.31 -6.74 20.63
C ASN A 160 -1.04 -7.21 19.91
N GLU A 161 -0.23 -8.02 20.60
CA GLU A 161 0.94 -8.67 20.01
C GLU A 161 0.57 -9.37 18.69
N GLY A 162 1.40 -9.17 17.66
CA GLY A 162 1.18 -9.72 16.33
C GLY A 162 0.19 -8.96 15.43
N GLU A 163 -0.54 -7.97 15.94
CA GLU A 163 -1.39 -7.13 15.09
C GLU A 163 -0.56 -6.29 14.10
N ALA A 164 -1.14 -6.04 12.91
CA ALA A 164 -0.48 -5.29 11.85
C ALA A 164 -0.47 -3.79 12.19
N LEU A 165 0.72 -3.20 12.27
CA LEU A 165 0.94 -1.78 12.57
C LEU A 165 1.21 -0.96 11.32
N PHE A 166 2.13 -1.42 10.46
CA PHE A 166 2.48 -0.78 9.20
C PHE A 166 2.53 -1.79 8.07
N HIS A 167 2.24 -1.30 6.86
CA HIS A 167 2.44 -2.02 5.61
C HIS A 167 3.46 -1.26 4.77
N ILE A 168 4.57 -1.92 4.43
CA ILE A 168 5.67 -1.33 3.67
C ILE A 168 5.73 -1.96 2.28
N ALA A 169 5.60 -1.15 1.24
CA ALA A 169 5.88 -1.53 -0.14
C ALA A 169 7.39 -1.48 -0.38
N ARG A 170 8.00 -2.60 -0.78
CA ARG A 170 9.46 -2.73 -0.89
C ARG A 170 9.99 -2.16 -2.20
N PHE A 171 11.17 -1.56 -2.16
CA PHE A 171 11.88 -1.10 -3.36
C PHE A 171 12.36 -2.26 -4.23
N ASN A 172 12.88 -3.34 -3.63
CA ASN A 172 13.52 -4.46 -4.32
C ASN A 172 12.86 -5.80 -3.98
N LYS A 173 13.19 -6.85 -4.76
CA LYS A 173 12.83 -8.22 -4.41
C LYS A 173 13.51 -8.64 -3.11
N PRO A 174 12.89 -9.58 -2.34
CA PRO A 174 13.47 -10.08 -1.08
C PRO A 174 14.91 -10.59 -1.23
N ASP A 175 15.26 -11.15 -2.38
CA ASP A 175 16.56 -11.79 -2.64
C ASP A 175 17.66 -10.79 -3.06
N GLU A 176 17.34 -9.54 -3.40
CA GLU A 176 18.30 -8.51 -3.81
C GLU A 176 18.85 -7.68 -2.64
N VAL A 177 18.35 -7.91 -1.42
CA VAL A 177 18.73 -7.16 -0.21
C VAL A 177 19.81 -7.88 0.62
N ALA A 178 20.27 -9.06 0.18
CA ALA A 178 21.21 -9.87 0.96
C ALA A 178 22.70 -9.43 0.85
N ASP A 179 23.04 -8.52 -0.06
CA ASP A 179 24.44 -8.14 -0.35
C ASP A 179 24.64 -6.61 -0.45
N SER A 180 24.27 -5.85 0.60
CA SER A 180 24.76 -4.45 0.71
C SER A 180 24.86 -3.98 2.15
#